data_df4a8f8a0fedc405dcd85060970b0255
#
_entry.id   df4a8f8a0fedc405dcd85060970b0255
#
_cell.length_a   1.000
_cell.length_b   1.000
_cell.length_c   1.000
_cell.angle_alpha   90.00
_cell.angle_beta   90.00
_cell.angle_gamma   90.00
#
_symmetry.space_group_name_H-M   'P 1'
#
loop_
_entity.id
_entity.type
_entity.pdbx_description
1 polymer ?
#
loop_
_entity_poly.entity_id
_entity_poly.type
_entity_poly.pdbx_seq_one_letter_code
_entity_poly.pdbx_strand_id
1 'polypeptide(L)'
;MTLRTLRWLLVPLLVVPLAWLLFTGFGRDPREVASPLIGRPAPEWTLATLDGGTLSTSELGGRPYVVNFWASWCIPACVDEHPVLAAAHELHGEEVLIVGVLYQDSPADAEAFLARYGDAGYPNVIDDGGRLAIEYGVTGPPETFFVDADGVVRDKQFGPLTDGLMADRLGAILTAASR
;
A
#
# COMPACT_ATOMS: atom_id res chain seq x y z
N MET A 1 -17.72 32.19 47.63
CA MET A 1 -17.88 31.49 46.34
C MET A 1 -18.75 30.28 46.60
N THR A 2 -19.96 30.22 46.04
CA THR A 2 -20.89 29.12 46.32
C THR A 2 -20.46 27.88 45.53
N LEU A 3 -20.68 26.69 46.08
CA LEU A 3 -20.37 25.38 45.41
C LEU A 3 -20.92 25.32 43.98
N ARG A 4 -21.98 26.05 43.71
CA ARG A 4 -22.65 26.12 42.41
C ARG A 4 -21.86 26.92 41.36
N THR A 5 -21.18 28.00 41.74
CA THR A 5 -20.30 28.78 40.83
C THR A 5 -19.00 28.05 40.52
N LEU A 6 -18.48 27.29 41.49
CA LEU A 6 -17.27 26.48 41.30
C LEU A 6 -17.50 25.36 40.27
N ARG A 7 -18.66 24.71 40.29
CA ARG A 7 -19.02 23.66 39.30
C ARG A 7 -19.09 24.18 37.86
N TRP A 8 -19.62 25.41 37.67
CA TRP A 8 -19.69 26.04 36.34
C TRP A 8 -18.31 26.43 35.77
N LEU A 9 -17.30 26.59 36.61
CA LEU A 9 -15.92 26.86 36.17
C LEU A 9 -15.10 25.57 35.96
N LEU A 10 -15.37 24.54 36.76
CA LEU A 10 -14.64 23.26 36.66
C LEU A 10 -15.04 22.45 35.42
N VAL A 11 -16.31 22.49 35.00
CA VAL A 11 -16.78 21.75 33.82
C VAL A 11 -16.06 22.20 32.55
N PRO A 12 -16.03 23.48 32.15
CA PRO A 12 -15.32 23.91 30.96
C PRO A 12 -13.79 23.72 31.08
N LEU A 13 -13.22 23.86 32.26
CA LEU A 13 -11.80 23.62 32.49
C LEU A 13 -11.37 22.18 32.19
N LEU A 14 -12.29 21.23 32.33
CA LEU A 14 -12.03 19.81 32.08
C LEU A 14 -12.47 19.41 30.66
N VAL A 15 -13.61 19.94 30.19
CA VAL A 15 -14.17 19.59 28.89
C VAL A 15 -13.39 20.20 27.71
N VAL A 16 -12.93 21.46 27.86
CA VAL A 16 -12.21 22.16 26.78
C VAL A 16 -10.89 21.47 26.43
N PRO A 17 -9.98 21.13 27.40
CA PRO A 17 -8.75 20.44 27.08
C PRO A 17 -9.00 19.00 26.58
N LEU A 18 -10.02 18.32 27.11
CA LEU A 18 -10.40 16.99 26.61
C LEU A 18 -10.90 17.05 25.16
N ALA A 19 -11.78 18.01 24.85
CA ALA A 19 -12.27 18.24 23.49
C ALA A 19 -11.12 18.61 22.53
N TRP A 20 -10.20 19.45 22.98
CA TRP A 20 -8.99 19.79 22.23
C TRP A 20 -8.11 18.56 21.94
N LEU A 21 -7.87 17.73 22.95
CA LEU A 21 -7.08 16.50 22.82
C LEU A 21 -7.75 15.50 21.87
N LEU A 22 -9.07 15.35 21.93
CA LEU A 22 -9.82 14.53 20.99
C LEU A 22 -9.75 15.12 19.56
N PHE A 23 -9.96 16.42 19.42
CA PHE A 23 -9.92 17.10 18.11
C PHE A 23 -8.55 16.98 17.45
N THR A 24 -7.45 17.10 18.21
CA THR A 24 -6.08 16.90 17.68
C THR A 24 -5.75 15.45 17.39
N GLY A 25 -6.45 14.50 18.03
CA GLY A 25 -6.31 13.06 17.78
C GLY A 25 -7.05 12.60 16.51
N PHE A 26 -8.18 13.22 16.15
CA PHE A 26 -8.96 12.83 14.98
C PHE A 26 -8.32 13.16 13.62
N GLY A 27 -7.25 13.96 13.58
CA GLY A 27 -6.56 14.36 12.34
C GLY A 27 -5.43 13.42 11.91
N ARG A 28 -5.14 12.37 12.67
CA ARG A 28 -4.15 11.35 12.31
C ARG A 28 -4.88 10.08 11.93
N ASP A 29 -4.65 9.59 10.70
CA ASP A 29 -5.12 8.25 10.34
C ASP A 29 -4.34 7.22 11.19
N PRO A 30 -5.00 6.49 12.12
CA PRO A 30 -4.31 5.49 12.94
C PRO A 30 -3.77 4.31 12.12
N ARG A 31 -4.09 4.26 10.81
CA ARG A 31 -3.62 3.25 9.88
C ARG A 31 -2.30 3.62 9.20
N GLU A 32 -1.89 4.90 9.24
CA GLU A 32 -0.54 5.33 8.82
C GLU A 32 0.54 4.89 9.84
N VAL A 33 0.61 3.60 10.11
CA VAL A 33 1.73 3.04 10.86
C VAL A 33 2.90 2.91 9.89
N ALA A 34 3.99 3.62 10.18
CA ALA A 34 5.22 3.47 9.41
C ALA A 34 5.60 1.98 9.35
N SER A 35 5.77 1.44 8.14
CA SER A 35 6.13 0.04 7.99
C SER A 35 7.49 -0.24 8.63
N PRO A 36 7.63 -1.29 9.45
CA PRO A 36 8.91 -1.69 10.00
C PRO A 36 9.90 -2.19 8.93
N LEU A 37 9.43 -2.39 7.69
CA LEU A 37 10.25 -2.81 6.56
C LEU A 37 11.00 -1.65 5.89
N ILE A 38 10.64 -0.39 6.13
CA ILE A 38 11.33 0.74 5.51
C ILE A 38 12.81 0.72 5.91
N GLY A 39 13.69 0.73 4.92
CA GLY A 39 15.14 0.63 5.08
C GLY A 39 15.65 -0.80 5.31
N ARG A 40 14.80 -1.83 5.16
CA ARG A 40 15.15 -3.24 5.29
C ARG A 40 14.95 -4.00 3.99
N PRO A 41 15.60 -5.17 3.82
CA PRO A 41 15.31 -6.05 2.70
C PRO A 41 13.83 -6.41 2.64
N ALA A 42 13.27 -6.39 1.44
CA ALA A 42 11.93 -6.89 1.19
C ALA A 42 11.87 -8.41 1.42
N PRO A 43 10.74 -8.94 1.89
CA PRO A 43 10.54 -10.38 2.01
C PRO A 43 10.77 -11.12 0.70
N GLU A 44 11.40 -12.30 0.77
CA GLU A 44 11.57 -13.18 -0.38
C GLU A 44 10.34 -14.08 -0.52
N TRP A 45 9.89 -14.27 -1.77
CA TRP A 45 8.74 -15.11 -2.06
C TRP A 45 8.84 -15.75 -3.44
N THR A 46 8.08 -16.84 -3.59
CA THR A 46 7.79 -17.50 -4.87
C THR A 46 6.32 -17.88 -4.86
N LEU A 47 5.54 -17.30 -5.75
CA LEU A 47 4.08 -17.44 -5.78
C LEU A 47 3.59 -17.77 -7.18
N ALA A 48 2.45 -18.47 -7.26
CA ALA A 48 1.73 -18.67 -8.48
C ALA A 48 1.15 -17.35 -9.02
N THR A 49 1.13 -17.18 -10.33
CA THR A 49 0.52 -16.03 -11.00
C THR A 49 -0.90 -16.36 -11.45
N LEU A 50 -1.74 -15.34 -11.67
CA LEU A 50 -3.11 -15.53 -12.15
C LEU A 50 -3.16 -16.16 -13.55
N ASP A 51 -2.15 -15.95 -14.39
CA ASP A 51 -2.02 -16.55 -15.71
C ASP A 51 -1.53 -18.01 -15.72
N GLY A 52 -1.35 -18.61 -14.52
CA GLY A 52 -0.95 -20.01 -14.33
C GLY A 52 0.54 -20.25 -14.33
N GLY A 53 1.37 -19.20 -14.31
CA GLY A 53 2.81 -19.26 -14.16
C GLY A 53 3.25 -19.26 -12.69
N THR A 54 4.51 -18.89 -12.48
CA THR A 54 5.13 -18.67 -11.18
C THR A 54 6.05 -17.47 -11.29
N LEU A 55 6.10 -16.64 -10.27
CA LEU A 55 7.02 -15.52 -10.17
C LEU A 55 7.73 -15.55 -8.82
N SER A 56 9.01 -15.19 -8.80
CA SER A 56 9.79 -15.09 -7.56
C SER A 56 10.52 -13.76 -7.45
N THR A 57 10.83 -13.34 -6.22
CA THR A 57 11.66 -12.14 -5.97
C THR A 57 13.05 -12.24 -6.59
N SER A 58 13.59 -13.44 -6.76
CA SER A 58 14.88 -13.64 -7.44
C SER A 58 14.85 -13.26 -8.92
N GLU A 59 13.69 -13.34 -9.56
CA GLU A 59 13.50 -12.94 -10.97
C GLU A 59 13.33 -11.43 -11.11
N LEU A 60 12.99 -10.72 -10.01
CA LEU A 60 12.90 -9.26 -9.97
C LEU A 60 14.28 -8.60 -9.73
N GLY A 61 15.26 -9.41 -9.29
CA GLY A 61 16.53 -8.94 -8.77
C GLY A 61 17.33 -8.00 -9.68
N GLY A 62 17.91 -6.96 -9.06
CA GLY A 62 18.71 -5.95 -9.75
C GLY A 62 17.88 -4.85 -10.45
N ARG A 63 16.57 -4.89 -10.37
CA ARG A 63 15.65 -3.84 -10.84
C ARG A 63 14.77 -3.34 -9.70
N PRO A 64 14.51 -2.05 -9.62
CA PRO A 64 13.48 -1.55 -8.71
C PRO A 64 12.12 -2.18 -9.02
N TYR A 65 11.31 -2.39 -8.00
CA TYR A 65 9.97 -2.94 -8.20
C TYR A 65 8.95 -2.39 -7.21
N VAL A 66 7.70 -2.45 -7.61
CA VAL A 66 6.54 -2.04 -6.83
C VAL A 66 5.70 -3.27 -6.52
N VAL A 67 5.33 -3.46 -5.26
CA VAL A 67 4.44 -4.53 -4.80
C VAL A 67 3.14 -3.90 -4.35
N ASN A 68 2.06 -4.13 -5.07
CA ASN A 68 0.74 -3.59 -4.77
C ASN A 68 -0.19 -4.71 -4.28
N PHE A 69 -0.63 -4.63 -3.02
CA PHE A 69 -1.62 -5.54 -2.46
C PHE A 69 -3.02 -5.02 -2.77
N TRP A 70 -3.79 -5.81 -3.50
CA TRP A 70 -5.12 -5.45 -3.97
C TRP A 70 -6.12 -6.58 -3.84
N ALA A 71 -7.42 -6.30 -4.01
CA ALA A 71 -8.49 -7.28 -4.03
C ALA A 71 -9.67 -6.81 -4.87
N SER A 72 -10.44 -7.73 -5.42
CA SER A 72 -11.64 -7.43 -6.20
C SER A 72 -12.75 -6.73 -5.40
N TRP A 73 -12.83 -7.02 -4.11
CA TRP A 73 -13.79 -6.42 -3.18
C TRP A 73 -13.36 -5.05 -2.63
N CYS A 74 -12.16 -4.61 -2.93
CA CYS A 74 -11.58 -3.33 -2.48
C CYS A 74 -12.13 -2.16 -3.33
N ILE A 75 -13.44 -1.94 -3.29
CA ILE A 75 -14.11 -0.89 -4.08
C ILE A 75 -14.54 0.26 -3.14
N PRO A 76 -14.32 1.53 -3.52
CA PRO A 76 -13.78 2.01 -4.81
C PRO A 76 -12.25 2.08 -4.88
N ALA A 77 -11.53 1.97 -3.78
CA ALA A 77 -10.12 2.36 -3.66
C ALA A 77 -9.18 1.63 -4.66
N CYS A 78 -9.30 0.31 -4.83
CA CYS A 78 -8.49 -0.42 -5.80
C CYS A 78 -8.91 -0.12 -7.25
N VAL A 79 -10.18 0.24 -7.49
CA VAL A 79 -10.63 0.70 -8.82
C VAL A 79 -10.04 2.06 -9.16
N ASP A 80 -9.97 2.96 -8.18
CA ASP A 80 -9.47 4.33 -8.39
C ASP A 80 -7.96 4.35 -8.66
N GLU A 81 -7.17 3.44 -8.06
CA GLU A 81 -5.72 3.38 -8.28
C GLU A 81 -5.32 2.55 -9.50
N HIS A 82 -6.20 1.64 -9.97
CA HIS A 82 -5.88 0.73 -11.07
C HIS A 82 -5.34 1.44 -12.34
N PRO A 83 -5.95 2.54 -12.84
CA PRO A 83 -5.41 3.27 -13.98
C PRO A 83 -4.04 3.92 -13.70
N VAL A 84 -3.75 4.29 -12.46
CA VAL A 84 -2.44 4.86 -12.07
C VAL A 84 -1.34 3.80 -12.18
N LEU A 85 -1.60 2.59 -11.69
CA LEU A 85 -0.67 1.45 -11.81
C LEU A 85 -0.47 1.03 -13.27
N ALA A 86 -1.56 1.00 -14.06
CA ALA A 86 -1.51 0.70 -15.50
C ALA A 86 -0.65 1.70 -16.27
N ALA A 87 -0.87 3.00 -16.04
CA ALA A 87 -0.07 4.07 -16.65
C ALA A 87 1.39 4.01 -16.24
N ALA A 88 1.67 3.73 -14.96
CA ALA A 88 3.03 3.57 -14.47
C ALA A 88 3.74 2.36 -15.12
N HIS A 89 3.03 1.25 -15.31
CA HIS A 89 3.56 0.08 -16.00
C HIS A 89 3.85 0.38 -17.48
N GLU A 90 2.94 1.06 -18.17
CA GLU A 90 3.13 1.43 -19.58
C GLU A 90 4.34 2.37 -19.77
N LEU A 91 4.51 3.34 -18.88
CA LEU A 91 5.57 4.37 -19.00
C LEU A 91 6.94 3.88 -18.49
N HIS A 92 6.97 3.06 -17.46
CA HIS A 92 8.20 2.72 -16.73
C HIS A 92 8.46 1.21 -16.64
N GLY A 93 7.67 0.35 -17.27
CA GLY A 93 7.77 -1.12 -17.15
C GLY A 93 9.12 -1.72 -17.57
N GLU A 94 9.92 -0.99 -18.36
CA GLU A 94 11.30 -1.40 -18.70
C GLU A 94 12.29 -1.11 -17.54
N GLU A 95 12.02 -0.10 -16.73
CA GLU A 95 12.90 0.36 -15.63
C GLU A 95 12.45 -0.18 -14.27
N VAL A 96 11.15 -0.25 -14.04
CA VAL A 96 10.52 -0.67 -12.79
C VAL A 96 9.51 -1.78 -13.04
N LEU A 97 9.62 -2.87 -12.29
CA LEU A 97 8.61 -3.92 -12.33
C LEU A 97 7.45 -3.59 -11.39
N ILE A 98 6.23 -3.76 -11.85
CA ILE A 98 5.04 -3.70 -11.00
C ILE A 98 4.51 -5.12 -10.82
N VAL A 99 4.18 -5.49 -9.58
CA VAL A 99 3.60 -6.80 -9.23
C VAL A 99 2.38 -6.56 -8.37
N GLY A 100 1.24 -7.02 -8.84
CA GLY A 100 0.02 -7.11 -8.04
C GLY A 100 0.06 -8.35 -7.15
N VAL A 101 -0.34 -8.21 -5.89
CA VAL A 101 -0.49 -9.33 -4.95
C VAL A 101 -1.95 -9.41 -4.54
N LEU A 102 -2.59 -10.53 -4.89
CA LEU A 102 -3.98 -10.77 -4.56
C LEU A 102 -4.13 -11.03 -3.06
N TYR A 103 -4.82 -10.10 -2.38
CA TYR A 103 -4.98 -10.11 -0.93
C TYR A 103 -6.33 -10.69 -0.51
N GLN A 104 -6.33 -11.88 0.13
CA GLN A 104 -7.53 -12.51 0.70
C GLN A 104 -8.72 -12.54 -0.28
N ASP A 105 -8.47 -12.97 -1.49
CA ASP A 105 -9.44 -12.98 -2.56
C ASP A 105 -9.28 -14.23 -3.43
N SER A 106 -10.30 -14.56 -4.25
CA SER A 106 -10.22 -15.71 -5.14
C SER A 106 -9.66 -15.33 -6.51
N PRO A 107 -8.90 -16.23 -7.16
CA PRO A 107 -8.45 -15.98 -8.54
C PRO A 107 -9.60 -15.66 -9.51
N ALA A 108 -10.76 -16.33 -9.38
CA ALA A 108 -11.90 -16.10 -10.24
C ALA A 108 -12.50 -14.69 -10.08
N ASP A 109 -12.58 -14.17 -8.83
CA ASP A 109 -13.07 -12.81 -8.60
C ASP A 109 -12.04 -11.77 -9.06
N ALA A 110 -10.75 -12.05 -8.89
CA ALA A 110 -9.67 -11.23 -9.42
C ALA A 110 -9.70 -11.14 -10.95
N GLU A 111 -9.87 -12.26 -11.65
CA GLU A 111 -10.03 -12.32 -13.10
C GLU A 111 -11.26 -11.52 -13.58
N ALA A 112 -12.39 -11.65 -12.86
CA ALA A 112 -13.60 -10.88 -13.16
C ALA A 112 -13.40 -9.36 -12.97
N PHE A 113 -12.62 -8.96 -11.95
CA PHE A 113 -12.23 -7.57 -11.73
C PHE A 113 -11.37 -7.05 -12.89
N LEU A 114 -10.32 -7.77 -13.27
CA LEU A 114 -9.44 -7.39 -14.38
C LEU A 114 -10.19 -7.35 -15.72
N ALA A 115 -11.11 -8.29 -15.97
CA ALA A 115 -11.96 -8.29 -17.17
C ALA A 115 -12.88 -7.06 -17.22
N ARG A 116 -13.31 -6.54 -16.07
CA ARG A 116 -14.22 -5.39 -15.97
C ARG A 116 -13.49 -4.04 -16.04
N TYR A 117 -12.36 -3.91 -15.37
CA TYR A 117 -11.65 -2.63 -15.19
C TYR A 117 -10.40 -2.51 -16.05
N GLY A 118 -10.02 -3.58 -16.75
CA GLY A 118 -8.86 -3.67 -17.62
C GLY A 118 -7.73 -4.49 -16.98
N ASP A 119 -6.99 -5.21 -17.82
CA ASP A 119 -5.73 -5.84 -17.44
C ASP A 119 -4.60 -4.89 -17.81
N ALA A 120 -3.85 -4.45 -16.80
CA ALA A 120 -2.75 -3.51 -16.97
C ALA A 120 -1.46 -4.16 -17.50
N GLY A 121 -1.44 -5.49 -17.71
CA GLY A 121 -0.34 -6.23 -18.30
C GLY A 121 0.83 -6.52 -17.36
N TYR A 122 0.80 -6.08 -16.11
CA TYR A 122 1.79 -6.50 -15.10
C TYR A 122 1.36 -7.79 -14.40
N PRO A 123 2.32 -8.61 -13.92
CA PRO A 123 2.00 -9.88 -13.28
C PRO A 123 1.23 -9.69 -11.97
N ASN A 124 0.21 -10.54 -11.78
CA ASN A 124 -0.53 -10.63 -10.53
C ASN A 124 -0.28 -11.99 -9.89
N VAL A 125 0.24 -12.01 -8.67
CA VAL A 125 0.52 -13.22 -7.89
C VAL A 125 -0.55 -13.49 -6.84
N ILE A 126 -0.74 -14.76 -6.52
CA ILE A 126 -1.75 -15.25 -5.59
C ILE A 126 -1.07 -15.49 -4.24
N ASP A 127 -1.42 -14.71 -3.21
CA ASP A 127 -0.96 -14.93 -1.84
C ASP A 127 -1.93 -15.86 -1.10
N ASP A 128 -1.86 -17.17 -1.45
CA ASP A 128 -2.69 -18.18 -0.81
C ASP A 128 -2.36 -18.27 0.69
N GLY A 129 -3.38 -18.09 1.52
CA GLY A 129 -3.24 -18.03 2.99
C GLY A 129 -2.72 -16.71 3.55
N GLY A 130 -2.42 -15.68 2.73
CA GLY A 130 -2.07 -14.32 3.18
C GLY A 130 -0.70 -14.22 3.85
N ARG A 131 0.20 -15.16 3.58
CA ARG A 131 1.51 -15.21 4.21
C ARG A 131 2.38 -14.02 3.82
N LEU A 132 2.41 -13.69 2.52
CA LEU A 132 3.20 -12.56 2.03
C LEU A 132 2.66 -11.25 2.60
N ALA A 133 1.35 -11.09 2.66
CA ALA A 133 0.71 -9.92 3.27
C ALA A 133 1.11 -9.75 4.74
N ILE A 134 1.22 -10.86 5.50
CA ILE A 134 1.70 -10.82 6.91
C ILE A 134 3.17 -10.39 6.96
N GLU A 135 4.03 -10.93 6.10
CA GLU A 135 5.46 -10.59 6.06
C GLU A 135 5.70 -9.12 5.70
N TYR A 136 4.87 -8.55 4.82
CA TYR A 136 4.87 -7.11 4.50
C TYR A 136 4.19 -6.24 5.55
N GLY A 137 3.44 -6.83 6.50
CA GLY A 137 2.67 -6.09 7.50
C GLY A 137 1.52 -5.30 6.87
N VAL A 138 0.85 -5.93 5.90
CA VAL A 138 -0.34 -5.38 5.23
C VAL A 138 -1.52 -5.44 6.18
N THR A 139 -2.23 -4.34 6.30
CA THR A 139 -3.42 -4.21 7.17
C THR A 139 -4.72 -4.23 6.38
N GLY A 140 -4.67 -3.91 5.11
CA GLY A 140 -5.81 -3.97 4.19
C GLY A 140 -5.52 -3.27 2.86
N PRO A 141 -6.11 -3.78 1.73
CA PRO A 141 -5.88 -3.21 0.41
C PRO A 141 -6.61 -1.86 0.23
N PRO A 142 -6.08 -0.99 -0.65
CA PRO A 142 -4.81 -1.16 -1.30
C PRO A 142 -3.64 -0.69 -0.41
N GLU A 143 -2.54 -1.43 -0.45
CA GLU A 143 -1.26 -1.03 0.13
C GLU A 143 -0.14 -1.30 -0.86
N THR A 144 0.73 -0.31 -1.07
CA THR A 144 1.80 -0.39 -2.07
C THR A 144 3.15 -0.17 -1.44
N PHE A 145 4.10 -1.05 -1.75
CA PHE A 145 5.48 -0.98 -1.30
C PHE A 145 6.41 -0.69 -2.48
N PHE A 146 7.36 0.20 -2.26
CA PHE A 146 8.35 0.63 -3.25
C PHE A 146 9.71 0.08 -2.84
N VAL A 147 10.31 -0.75 -3.69
CA VAL A 147 11.55 -1.47 -3.43
C VAL A 147 12.59 -1.05 -4.47
N ASP A 148 13.79 -0.72 -4.04
CA ASP A 148 14.88 -0.35 -4.94
C ASP A 148 15.58 -1.56 -5.56
N ALA A 149 16.58 -1.31 -6.43
CA ALA A 149 17.35 -2.34 -7.11
C ALA A 149 18.18 -3.22 -6.17
N ASP A 150 18.49 -2.75 -4.95
CA ASP A 150 19.17 -3.52 -3.92
C ASP A 150 18.20 -4.43 -3.13
N GLY A 151 16.91 -4.41 -3.48
CA GLY A 151 15.85 -5.17 -2.79
C GLY A 151 15.44 -4.57 -1.46
N VAL A 152 15.73 -3.28 -1.19
CA VAL A 152 15.41 -2.60 0.05
C VAL A 152 14.08 -1.84 -0.09
N VAL A 153 13.16 -2.05 0.86
CA VAL A 153 11.90 -1.28 0.91
C VAL A 153 12.22 0.17 1.24
N ARG A 154 11.93 1.07 0.33
CA ARG A 154 12.18 2.52 0.50
C ARG A 154 10.98 3.27 1.00
N ASP A 155 9.79 2.82 0.62
CA ASP A 155 8.56 3.49 1.02
C ASP A 155 7.36 2.55 1.03
N LYS A 156 6.29 2.99 1.71
CA LYS A 156 4.98 2.34 1.75
C LYS A 156 3.89 3.39 1.58
N GLN A 157 2.96 3.15 0.67
CA GLN A 157 1.72 3.91 0.57
C GLN A 157 0.56 3.08 1.11
N PHE A 158 -0.19 3.64 2.03
CA PHE A 158 -1.47 3.13 2.50
C PHE A 158 -2.61 3.83 1.75
N GLY A 159 -3.60 3.07 1.32
CA GLY A 159 -4.70 3.59 0.51
C GLY A 159 -4.32 3.82 -0.97
N PRO A 160 -5.25 4.32 -1.78
CA PRO A 160 -5.08 4.40 -3.22
C PRO A 160 -3.96 5.36 -3.62
N LEU A 161 -3.21 4.97 -4.64
CA LEU A 161 -2.21 5.79 -5.30
C LEU A 161 -2.87 6.86 -6.16
N THR A 162 -2.21 8.01 -6.25
CA THR A 162 -2.47 9.04 -7.25
C THR A 162 -1.26 9.18 -8.19
N ASP A 163 -1.45 9.77 -9.38
CA ASP A 163 -0.36 9.98 -10.34
C ASP A 163 0.83 10.72 -9.72
N GLY A 164 0.57 11.75 -8.91
CA GLY A 164 1.62 12.52 -8.23
C GLY A 164 2.39 11.68 -7.21
N LEU A 165 1.70 10.90 -6.38
CA LEU A 165 2.34 9.98 -5.42
C LEU A 165 3.15 8.91 -6.14
N MET A 166 2.61 8.31 -7.20
CA MET A 166 3.32 7.29 -7.97
C MET A 166 4.61 7.88 -8.58
N ALA A 167 4.54 9.04 -9.22
CA ALA A 167 5.71 9.67 -9.83
C ALA A 167 6.81 10.00 -8.80
N ASP A 168 6.43 10.57 -7.64
CA ASP A 168 7.36 10.90 -6.56
C ASP A 168 8.07 9.64 -6.02
N ARG A 169 7.32 8.57 -5.79
CA ARG A 169 7.85 7.31 -5.22
C ARG A 169 8.72 6.55 -6.22
N LEU A 170 8.31 6.49 -7.50
CA LEU A 170 9.15 5.92 -8.56
C LEU A 170 10.47 6.66 -8.70
N GLY A 171 10.44 8.00 -8.71
CA GLY A 171 11.65 8.82 -8.74
C GLY A 171 12.60 8.51 -7.58
N ALA A 172 12.08 8.24 -6.39
CA ALA A 172 12.90 7.91 -5.21
C ALA A 172 13.61 6.55 -5.35
N ILE A 173 12.94 5.49 -5.84
CA ILE A 173 13.56 4.17 -5.99
C ILE A 173 14.50 4.08 -7.20
N LEU A 174 14.23 4.83 -8.29
CA LEU A 174 15.11 4.90 -9.45
C LEU A 174 16.43 5.63 -9.13
N THR A 175 16.38 6.72 -8.35
CA THR A 175 17.58 7.45 -7.96
C THR A 175 18.43 6.73 -6.92
N ALA A 176 17.85 5.84 -6.11
CA ALA A 176 18.58 5.01 -5.16
C ALA A 176 19.46 3.95 -5.87
N ALA A 177 19.00 3.44 -7.01
CA ALA A 177 19.73 2.44 -7.82
C ALA A 177 21.01 2.99 -8.50
N SER A 178 21.20 4.32 -8.54
CA SER A 178 22.33 4.97 -9.22
C SER A 178 23.50 5.33 -8.29
N ARG A 179 23.51 4.89 -7.03
CA ARG A 179 24.56 5.15 -6.03
C ARG A 179 25.30 3.89 -5.63
#